data_fbd059bd90f5e2d9dacf2179d4264834
#
_entry.id   fbd059bd90f5e2d9dacf2179d4264834
#
_cell.length_a   1.000
_cell.length_b   1.000
_cell.length_c   1.000
_cell.angle_alpha   90.00
_cell.angle_beta   90.00
_cell.angle_gamma   90.00
#
_symmetry.space_group_name_H-M   'P 1'
#
loop_
_entity.id
_entity.type
_entity.pdbx_description
1 polymer ?
#
loop_
_entity_poly.entity_id
_entity_poly.type
_entity_poly.pdbx_seq_one_letter_code
_entity_poly.pdbx_strand_id
1 'polypeptide(L)'
;MTKLTRFTTACGLLVGVLGLTCTSHAQTRPPVVEQLAKTYGLDSYGQIDAVRYTFNLDLPALKVTLSRTWTWEPKTGQVTYETKDKEGKPVKVTYNRKQLSSAAADVRDDVEPAFVNDNYWFIFPFHAYWDNSANVTEKDKQSLPLGKGTAKLVSVKYPQEVGGYTPGDTWDLYVGSEGRIVAFVYHRGGPKKPSNVTTTWAGYKKAGPLLVSTEHRGTADGKPAHIFFSNVAVKLAGSDKWVDAQ
;
A
#
# COMPACT_ATOMS: atom_id res chain seq x y z
N MET A 1 -90.04 -10.15 3.07
CA MET A 1 -88.75 -10.95 3.21
C MET A 1 -87.88 -10.65 2.01
N THR A 2 -87.03 -9.67 2.12
CA THR A 2 -86.20 -9.15 1.00
C THR A 2 -84.76 -9.43 1.30
N LYS A 3 -84.12 -10.25 0.46
CA LYS A 3 -82.68 -10.59 0.58
C LYS A 3 -81.85 -9.49 -0.04
N LEU A 4 -80.95 -8.91 0.73
CA LEU A 4 -79.96 -7.92 0.30
C LEU A 4 -78.72 -8.65 -0.16
N THR A 5 -78.34 -8.47 -1.42
CA THR A 5 -77.14 -9.00 -2.03
C THR A 5 -76.00 -7.95 -1.86
N ARG A 6 -74.91 -8.29 -1.17
CA ARG A 6 -73.73 -7.45 -1.04
C ARG A 6 -72.75 -7.73 -2.18
N PHE A 7 -72.45 -6.70 -2.95
CA PHE A 7 -71.35 -6.67 -3.90
C PHE A 7 -70.09 -6.29 -3.17
N THR A 8 -69.09 -7.16 -3.16
CA THR A 8 -67.76 -6.87 -2.69
C THR A 8 -66.88 -6.55 -3.88
N THR A 9 -66.46 -5.27 -3.98
CA THR A 9 -65.47 -4.79 -4.98
C THR A 9 -64.09 -5.05 -4.43
N ALA A 10 -63.37 -5.97 -5.08
CA ALA A 10 -61.93 -6.21 -4.76
C ALA A 10 -61.09 -5.16 -5.50
N CYS A 11 -60.48 -4.25 -4.75
CA CYS A 11 -59.50 -3.29 -5.26
C CYS A 11 -58.12 -3.94 -5.19
N GLY A 12 -57.57 -4.38 -6.32
CA GLY A 12 -56.22 -4.93 -6.42
C GLY A 12 -55.20 -3.82 -6.39
N LEU A 13 -54.43 -3.73 -5.32
CA LEU A 13 -53.23 -2.89 -5.25
C LEU A 13 -52.09 -3.59 -5.98
N LEU A 14 -51.69 -3.07 -7.15
CA LEU A 14 -50.47 -3.42 -7.82
C LEU A 14 -49.31 -2.67 -7.11
N VAL A 15 -48.55 -3.37 -6.25
CA VAL A 15 -47.30 -2.85 -5.68
C VAL A 15 -46.22 -3.06 -6.73
N GLY A 16 -45.88 -2.00 -7.45
CA GLY A 16 -44.72 -1.96 -8.34
C GLY A 16 -43.45 -1.93 -7.52
N VAL A 17 -42.74 -3.06 -7.45
CA VAL A 17 -41.38 -3.12 -6.91
C VAL A 17 -40.46 -2.47 -7.93
N LEU A 18 -40.13 -1.18 -7.74
CA LEU A 18 -39.00 -0.55 -8.42
C LEU A 18 -37.72 -1.17 -7.84
N GLY A 19 -37.17 -2.14 -8.55
CA GLY A 19 -35.82 -2.65 -8.29
C GLY A 19 -34.81 -1.56 -8.58
N LEU A 20 -34.29 -0.90 -7.54
CA LEU A 20 -33.08 -0.08 -7.62
C LEU A 20 -31.93 -1.02 -7.91
N THR A 21 -31.60 -1.18 -9.19
CA THR A 21 -30.33 -1.78 -9.59
C THR A 21 -29.23 -0.81 -9.22
N CYS A 22 -28.60 -0.99 -8.05
CA CYS A 22 -27.31 -0.37 -7.73
C CYS A 22 -26.31 -0.94 -8.72
N THR A 23 -26.09 -0.25 -9.84
CA THR A 23 -24.94 -0.48 -10.70
C THR A 23 -23.72 -0.04 -9.90
N SER A 24 -23.07 -1.00 -9.26
CA SER A 24 -21.71 -0.82 -8.75
C SER A 24 -20.83 -0.46 -9.95
N HIS A 25 -20.58 0.81 -10.14
CA HIS A 25 -19.56 1.26 -11.07
C HIS A 25 -18.24 0.83 -10.44
N ALA A 26 -17.66 -0.26 -10.94
CA ALA A 26 -16.25 -0.56 -10.70
C ALA A 26 -15.50 0.69 -11.18
N GLN A 27 -14.93 1.45 -10.25
CA GLN A 27 -14.17 2.65 -10.55
C GLN A 27 -13.01 2.21 -11.46
N THR A 28 -13.10 2.56 -12.74
CA THR A 28 -12.01 2.29 -13.70
C THR A 28 -10.79 3.03 -13.20
N ARG A 29 -9.77 2.28 -12.85
CA ARG A 29 -8.52 2.86 -12.36
C ARG A 29 -7.89 3.72 -13.44
N PRO A 30 -7.38 4.90 -13.10
CA PRO A 30 -6.63 5.70 -14.06
C PRO A 30 -5.48 4.87 -14.64
N PRO A 31 -5.27 4.90 -15.97
CA PRO A 31 -4.20 4.14 -16.63
C PRO A 31 -2.80 4.42 -16.05
N VAL A 32 -2.63 5.58 -15.44
CA VAL A 32 -1.34 6.01 -14.84
C VAL A 32 -0.84 5.08 -13.75
N VAL A 33 -1.72 4.51 -12.90
CA VAL A 33 -1.27 3.61 -11.82
C VAL A 33 -0.89 2.24 -12.37
N GLU A 34 -1.56 1.76 -13.42
CA GLU A 34 -1.15 0.53 -14.09
C GLU A 34 0.19 0.71 -14.79
N GLN A 35 0.37 1.80 -15.52
CA GLN A 35 1.62 2.12 -16.17
C GLN A 35 2.76 2.29 -15.16
N LEU A 36 2.49 2.94 -14.04
CA LEU A 36 3.44 3.07 -12.94
C LEU A 36 3.84 1.69 -12.42
N ALA A 37 2.90 0.83 -12.05
CA ALA A 37 3.18 -0.51 -11.56
C ALA A 37 3.96 -1.37 -12.58
N LYS A 38 3.65 -1.25 -13.89
CA LYS A 38 4.40 -1.90 -14.98
C LYS A 38 5.86 -1.43 -15.03
N THR A 39 6.13 -0.14 -14.83
CA THR A 39 7.49 0.39 -14.73
C THR A 39 8.30 -0.30 -13.62
N TYR A 40 7.64 -0.72 -12.55
CA TYR A 40 8.26 -1.41 -11.42
C TYR A 40 8.24 -2.95 -11.52
N GLY A 41 7.67 -3.52 -12.59
CA GLY A 41 7.73 -4.95 -12.88
C GLY A 41 6.42 -5.72 -12.66
N LEU A 42 5.26 -5.05 -12.71
CA LEU A 42 3.94 -5.69 -12.53
C LEU A 42 3.75 -6.92 -13.42
N ASP A 43 4.11 -6.83 -14.71
CA ASP A 43 3.88 -7.91 -15.68
C ASP A 43 4.64 -9.20 -15.33
N SER A 44 5.72 -9.07 -14.56
CA SER A 44 6.54 -10.20 -14.11
C SER A 44 6.36 -10.54 -12.63
N TYR A 45 5.48 -9.80 -11.92
CA TYR A 45 5.30 -10.00 -10.48
C TYR A 45 4.83 -11.41 -10.12
N GLY A 46 4.03 -12.05 -10.97
CA GLY A 46 3.58 -13.44 -10.79
C GLY A 46 4.70 -14.47 -10.78
N GLN A 47 5.91 -14.12 -11.25
CA GLN A 47 7.10 -14.98 -11.21
C GLN A 47 7.82 -14.93 -9.85
N ILE A 48 7.39 -14.08 -8.91
CA ILE A 48 8.01 -13.94 -7.60
C ILE A 48 7.38 -14.93 -6.62
N ASP A 49 8.20 -15.78 -6.03
CA ASP A 49 7.80 -16.67 -4.93
C ASP A 49 8.05 -16.03 -3.57
N ALA A 50 9.17 -15.31 -3.41
CA ALA A 50 9.44 -14.59 -2.18
C ALA A 50 10.19 -13.29 -2.43
N VAL A 51 9.99 -12.33 -1.54
CA VAL A 51 10.72 -11.06 -1.47
C VAL A 51 11.33 -10.94 -0.09
N ARG A 52 12.59 -10.56 -0.01
CA ARG A 52 13.29 -10.25 1.24
C ARG A 52 13.80 -8.81 1.17
N TYR A 53 13.62 -8.07 2.25
CA TYR A 53 14.19 -6.74 2.41
C TYR A 53 14.35 -6.39 3.89
N THR A 54 15.25 -5.48 4.19
CA THR A 54 15.38 -4.85 5.50
C THR A 54 14.93 -3.39 5.38
N PHE A 55 13.84 -3.05 6.05
CA PHE A 55 13.39 -1.68 6.24
C PHE A 55 14.23 -1.03 7.34
N ASN A 56 14.79 0.14 7.04
CA ASN A 56 15.54 0.94 7.98
C ASN A 56 14.93 2.34 8.06
N LEU A 57 14.81 2.87 9.27
CA LEU A 57 14.36 4.23 9.55
C LEU A 57 15.36 4.91 10.47
N ASP A 58 15.77 6.12 10.10
CA ASP A 58 16.58 7.00 10.93
C ASP A 58 15.90 8.37 11.07
N LEU A 59 15.57 8.73 12.31
CA LEU A 59 14.99 10.01 12.70
C LEU A 59 15.90 10.68 13.74
N PRO A 60 16.98 11.37 13.34
CA PRO A 60 18.00 11.88 14.24
C PRO A 60 17.45 12.84 15.30
N ALA A 61 16.51 13.69 14.93
CA ALA A 61 15.86 14.65 15.84
C ALA A 61 15.08 13.98 16.98
N LEU A 62 14.65 12.73 16.80
CA LEU A 62 13.93 11.93 17.80
C LEU A 62 14.83 10.87 18.44
N LYS A 63 16.09 10.76 18.00
CA LYS A 63 17.03 9.69 18.40
C LYS A 63 16.43 8.29 18.18
N VAL A 64 15.69 8.12 17.08
CA VAL A 64 15.06 6.85 16.71
C VAL A 64 15.78 6.26 15.52
N THR A 65 16.28 5.06 15.69
CA THR A 65 16.75 4.17 14.62
C THR A 65 15.98 2.87 14.69
N LEU A 66 15.58 2.34 13.55
CA LEU A 66 14.81 1.12 13.45
C LEU A 66 15.33 0.27 12.30
N SER A 67 15.41 -1.03 12.50
CA SER A 67 15.76 -1.99 11.45
C SER A 67 14.91 -3.24 11.61
N ARG A 68 14.17 -3.60 10.55
CA ARG A 68 13.28 -4.76 10.50
C ARG A 68 13.49 -5.51 9.20
N THR A 69 13.79 -6.80 9.29
CA THR A 69 13.95 -7.65 8.10
C THR A 69 12.68 -8.46 7.89
N TRP A 70 12.22 -8.43 6.67
CA TRP A 70 11.03 -9.12 6.21
C TRP A 70 11.38 -10.13 5.12
N THR A 71 10.84 -11.33 5.22
CA THR A 71 10.71 -12.27 4.11
C THR A 71 9.23 -12.52 3.88
N TRP A 72 8.75 -12.20 2.71
CA TRP A 72 7.34 -12.31 2.35
C TRP A 72 7.15 -13.19 1.12
N GLU A 73 6.24 -14.13 1.22
CA GLU A 73 5.80 -15.01 0.14
C GLU A 73 4.40 -14.58 -0.33
N PRO A 74 4.28 -13.78 -1.39
CA PRO A 74 2.99 -13.22 -1.82
C PRO A 74 1.93 -14.26 -2.14
N LYS A 75 2.34 -15.40 -2.74
CA LYS A 75 1.44 -16.48 -3.18
C LYS A 75 0.85 -17.26 -2.00
N THR A 76 1.66 -17.57 -1.01
CA THR A 76 1.23 -18.34 0.19
C THR A 76 0.63 -17.45 1.26
N GLY A 77 1.05 -16.18 1.32
CA GLY A 77 0.72 -15.23 2.36
C GLY A 77 1.62 -15.35 3.60
N GLN A 78 2.68 -16.16 3.54
CA GLN A 78 3.62 -16.30 4.65
C GLN A 78 4.50 -15.06 4.77
N VAL A 79 4.69 -14.61 6.01
CA VAL A 79 5.59 -13.51 6.37
C VAL A 79 6.49 -13.97 7.51
N THR A 80 7.78 -13.73 7.36
CA THR A 80 8.77 -13.88 8.44
C THR A 80 9.34 -12.50 8.78
N TYR A 81 9.26 -12.15 10.04
CA TYR A 81 9.81 -10.96 10.66
C TYR A 81 11.05 -11.29 11.44
N GLU A 82 12.12 -10.53 11.25
CA GLU A 82 13.38 -10.68 12.01
C GLU A 82 13.87 -9.29 12.43
N THR A 83 14.21 -9.17 13.71
CA THR A 83 14.75 -7.94 14.31
C THR A 83 15.62 -8.29 15.53
N LYS A 84 16.02 -7.26 16.27
CA LYS A 84 16.64 -7.41 17.60
C LYS A 84 15.76 -6.74 18.64
N ASP A 85 15.65 -7.35 19.82
CA ASP A 85 14.99 -6.71 20.97
C ASP A 85 15.87 -5.58 21.54
N LYS A 86 15.40 -4.98 22.64
CA LYS A 86 16.11 -3.88 23.32
C LYS A 86 17.45 -4.31 23.92
N GLU A 87 17.60 -5.60 24.23
CA GLU A 87 18.81 -6.23 24.73
C GLU A 87 19.74 -6.69 23.60
N GLY A 88 19.36 -6.50 22.34
CA GLY A 88 20.12 -6.89 21.15
C GLY A 88 19.97 -8.38 20.78
N LYS A 89 19.05 -9.12 21.43
CA LYS A 89 18.81 -10.53 21.12
C LYS A 89 17.98 -10.66 19.85
N PRO A 90 18.23 -11.67 19.00
CA PRO A 90 17.47 -11.90 17.81
C PRO A 90 16.03 -12.30 18.14
N VAL A 91 15.08 -11.65 17.47
CA VAL A 91 13.64 -11.96 17.48
C VAL A 91 13.25 -12.43 16.09
N LYS A 92 12.56 -13.57 16.02
CA LYS A 92 12.02 -14.10 14.78
C LYS A 92 10.58 -14.54 14.98
N VAL A 93 9.67 -14.04 14.13
CA VAL A 93 8.25 -14.37 14.12
C VAL A 93 7.86 -14.77 12.71
N THR A 94 7.15 -15.88 12.55
CA THR A 94 6.59 -16.30 11.26
C THR A 94 5.09 -16.49 11.41
N TYR A 95 4.32 -15.92 10.48
CA TYR A 95 2.85 -16.02 10.48
C TYR A 95 2.33 -16.05 9.04
N ASN A 96 1.04 -16.38 8.89
CA ASN A 96 0.38 -16.38 7.59
C ASN A 96 -0.72 -15.32 7.57
N ARG A 97 -0.63 -14.36 6.67
CA ARG A 97 -1.59 -13.27 6.50
C ARG A 97 -3.00 -13.74 6.18
N LYS A 98 -3.15 -14.88 5.49
CA LYS A 98 -4.46 -15.47 5.17
C LYS A 98 -5.15 -16.07 6.42
N GLN A 99 -4.40 -16.25 7.52
CA GLN A 99 -4.86 -16.81 8.79
C GLN A 99 -4.67 -15.83 9.94
N LEU A 100 -4.61 -14.52 9.66
CA LEU A 100 -4.28 -13.48 10.64
C LEU A 100 -5.25 -13.45 11.81
N SER A 101 -6.54 -13.74 11.60
CA SER A 101 -7.55 -13.77 12.67
C SER A 101 -7.25 -14.78 13.77
N SER A 102 -6.52 -15.86 13.46
CA SER A 102 -6.11 -16.90 14.41
C SER A 102 -4.68 -16.73 14.93
N ALA A 103 -3.95 -15.69 14.45
CA ALA A 103 -2.61 -15.41 14.94
C ALA A 103 -2.61 -14.88 16.38
N ALA A 104 -1.45 -14.93 17.04
CA ALA A 104 -1.25 -14.38 18.38
C ALA A 104 -1.52 -12.85 18.38
N ALA A 105 -1.88 -12.28 19.53
CA ALA A 105 -2.28 -10.88 19.65
C ALA A 105 -1.15 -9.93 19.23
N ASP A 106 0.08 -10.17 19.67
CA ASP A 106 1.26 -9.40 19.30
C ASP A 106 1.52 -9.41 17.79
N VAL A 107 1.23 -10.52 17.12
CA VAL A 107 1.32 -10.59 15.65
C VAL A 107 0.28 -9.69 14.99
N ARG A 108 -0.98 -9.76 15.45
CA ARG A 108 -2.07 -8.94 14.88
C ARG A 108 -1.93 -7.45 15.16
N ASP A 109 -1.49 -7.11 16.38
CA ASP A 109 -1.56 -5.74 16.88
C ASP A 109 -0.25 -4.96 16.64
N ASP A 110 0.89 -5.64 16.49
CA ASP A 110 2.20 -5.03 16.33
C ASP A 110 2.93 -5.45 15.05
N VAL A 111 3.08 -6.77 14.79
CA VAL A 111 3.93 -7.27 13.71
C VAL A 111 3.30 -7.05 12.34
N GLU A 112 2.03 -7.43 12.14
CA GLU A 112 1.33 -7.23 10.85
C GLU A 112 1.17 -5.75 10.49
N PRO A 113 0.78 -4.83 11.38
CA PRO A 113 0.75 -3.40 11.08
C PRO A 113 2.13 -2.85 10.69
N ALA A 114 3.20 -3.32 11.34
CA ALA A 114 4.56 -2.95 10.98
C ALA A 114 4.96 -3.48 9.60
N PHE A 115 4.61 -4.74 9.28
CA PHE A 115 4.83 -5.30 7.95
C PHE A 115 4.13 -4.47 6.87
N VAL A 116 2.84 -4.16 7.07
CA VAL A 116 2.06 -3.38 6.10
C VAL A 116 2.68 -2.01 5.89
N ASN A 117 3.03 -1.29 6.98
CA ASN A 117 3.69 0.00 6.88
C ASN A 117 4.98 -0.08 6.04
N ASP A 118 5.87 -1.02 6.36
CA ASP A 118 7.17 -1.14 5.70
C ASP A 118 7.02 -1.59 4.24
N ASN A 119 6.03 -2.43 3.96
CA ASN A 119 5.73 -2.91 2.62
C ASN A 119 5.17 -1.79 1.72
N TYR A 120 4.35 -0.88 2.27
CA TYR A 120 3.89 0.31 1.54
C TYR A 120 5.05 1.22 1.16
N TRP A 121 6.01 1.46 2.04
CA TRP A 121 7.23 2.20 1.71
C TRP A 121 8.09 1.48 0.67
N PHE A 122 8.07 0.17 0.64
CA PHE A 122 8.93 -0.63 -0.25
C PHE A 122 8.38 -0.73 -1.68
N ILE A 123 7.10 -1.06 -1.81
CA ILE A 123 6.48 -1.38 -3.13
C ILE A 123 5.21 -0.58 -3.41
N PHE A 124 5.12 0.66 -2.95
CA PHE A 124 3.92 1.49 -3.12
C PHE A 124 3.38 1.54 -4.55
N PRO A 125 4.18 1.56 -5.64
CA PRO A 125 3.67 1.50 -7.00
C PRO A 125 2.70 0.34 -7.27
N PHE A 126 2.93 -0.81 -6.62
CA PHE A 126 2.03 -1.95 -6.73
C PHE A 126 0.76 -1.76 -5.90
N HIS A 127 0.88 -1.21 -4.68
CA HIS A 127 -0.28 -0.88 -3.84
C HIS A 127 -1.20 0.13 -4.53
N ALA A 128 -0.66 1.15 -5.15
CA ALA A 128 -1.43 2.12 -5.92
C ALA A 128 -2.27 1.45 -7.04
N TYR A 129 -1.80 0.34 -7.58
CA TYR A 129 -2.52 -0.46 -8.58
C TYR A 129 -3.46 -1.49 -7.95
N TRP A 130 -3.06 -2.19 -6.87
CA TRP A 130 -3.85 -3.29 -6.28
C TRP A 130 -5.02 -2.82 -5.40
N ASP A 131 -4.84 -1.71 -4.68
CA ASP A 131 -5.79 -1.27 -3.67
C ASP A 131 -7.02 -0.60 -4.29
N ASN A 132 -8.07 -1.39 -4.55
CA ASN A 132 -9.27 -0.97 -5.26
C ASN A 132 -10.09 0.11 -4.54
N SER A 133 -9.91 0.30 -3.23
CA SER A 133 -10.60 1.31 -2.45
C SER A 133 -10.00 2.72 -2.60
N ALA A 134 -8.76 2.83 -3.10
CA ALA A 134 -8.08 4.12 -3.21
C ALA A 134 -8.63 4.96 -4.36
N ASN A 135 -8.83 6.25 -4.10
CA ASN A 135 -9.14 7.26 -5.12
C ASN A 135 -7.83 7.80 -5.70
N VAL A 136 -7.67 7.71 -7.01
CA VAL A 136 -6.48 8.17 -7.71
C VAL A 136 -6.80 9.38 -8.57
N THR A 137 -6.01 10.44 -8.45
CA THR A 137 -6.06 11.62 -9.32
C THR A 137 -4.68 11.93 -9.85
N GLU A 138 -4.62 12.58 -11.01
CA GLU A 138 -3.35 13.03 -11.58
C GLU A 138 -3.39 14.53 -11.95
N LYS A 139 -2.24 15.18 -11.83
CA LYS A 139 -2.02 16.58 -12.23
C LYS A 139 -0.69 16.68 -12.95
N ASP A 140 -0.68 17.41 -14.07
CA ASP A 140 0.55 17.64 -14.79
C ASP A 140 1.42 18.71 -14.13
N LYS A 141 2.74 18.60 -14.33
CA LYS A 141 3.76 19.64 -14.02
C LYS A 141 3.60 20.32 -12.64
N GLN A 142 3.53 19.54 -11.59
CA GLN A 142 3.60 20.07 -10.23
C GLN A 142 5.06 20.29 -9.81
N SER A 143 5.33 21.35 -9.06
CA SER A 143 6.66 21.59 -8.48
C SER A 143 7.04 20.43 -7.56
N LEU A 144 8.29 19.99 -7.63
CA LEU A 144 8.80 18.98 -6.73
C LEU A 144 8.76 19.47 -5.27
N PRO A 145 8.39 18.62 -4.32
CA PRO A 145 8.36 18.98 -2.90
C PRO A 145 9.76 19.12 -2.30
N LEU A 146 10.75 18.57 -2.97
CA LEU A 146 12.17 18.64 -2.61
C LEU A 146 13.01 18.99 -3.85
N GLY A 147 13.92 19.94 -3.68
CA GLY A 147 14.79 20.37 -4.76
C GLY A 147 14.11 21.31 -5.78
N LYS A 148 14.59 21.30 -7.01
CA LYS A 148 14.09 22.12 -8.11
C LYS A 148 13.54 21.24 -9.23
N GLY A 149 12.55 21.74 -9.96
CA GLY A 149 11.98 21.06 -11.12
C GLY A 149 10.49 20.77 -10.94
N THR A 150 9.95 20.06 -11.93
CA THR A 150 8.53 19.67 -11.96
C THR A 150 8.39 18.21 -12.36
N ALA A 151 7.33 17.58 -11.91
CA ALA A 151 6.96 16.21 -12.30
C ALA A 151 5.43 16.10 -12.38
N LYS A 152 4.94 15.04 -13.00
CA LYS A 152 3.52 14.67 -12.94
C LYS A 152 3.22 14.24 -11.50
N LEU A 153 2.14 14.74 -10.93
CA LEU A 153 1.66 14.30 -9.60
C LEU A 153 0.56 13.24 -9.78
N VAL A 154 0.76 12.10 -9.16
CA VAL A 154 -0.25 11.07 -9.00
C VAL A 154 -0.58 10.98 -7.50
N SER A 155 -1.81 11.38 -7.14
CA SER A 155 -2.26 11.37 -5.75
C SER A 155 -3.17 10.18 -5.52
N VAL A 156 -2.83 9.35 -4.53
CA VAL A 156 -3.56 8.14 -4.13
C VAL A 156 -4.13 8.38 -2.74
N LYS A 157 -5.44 8.55 -2.63
CA LYS A 157 -6.14 8.84 -1.37
C LYS A 157 -6.99 7.65 -0.94
N TYR A 158 -6.75 7.17 0.26
CA TYR A 158 -7.53 6.09 0.88
C TYR A 158 -8.76 6.66 1.59
N PRO A 159 -9.96 6.06 1.41
CA PRO A 159 -11.16 6.43 2.16
C PRO A 159 -10.96 6.17 3.66
N GLN A 160 -11.60 6.99 4.49
CA GLN A 160 -11.49 6.83 5.94
C GLN A 160 -12.19 5.55 6.45
N GLU A 161 -13.31 5.18 5.82
CA GLU A 161 -14.18 4.08 6.24
C GLU A 161 -13.70 2.71 5.74
N VAL A 162 -12.92 2.68 4.66
CA VAL A 162 -12.55 1.44 3.94
C VAL A 162 -11.04 1.32 3.72
N GLY A 163 -10.26 2.17 4.37
CA GLY A 163 -8.82 2.30 4.11
C GLY A 163 -7.93 1.20 4.71
N GLY A 164 -8.50 0.17 5.33
CA GLY A 164 -7.70 -0.90 5.93
C GLY A 164 -6.69 -0.40 6.95
N TYR A 165 -5.40 -0.60 6.69
CA TYR A 165 -4.32 -0.13 7.57
C TYR A 165 -3.97 1.36 7.39
N THR A 166 -4.49 2.01 6.34
CA THR A 166 -4.15 3.39 5.95
C THR A 166 -5.40 4.29 5.85
N PRO A 167 -6.32 4.27 6.84
CA PRO A 167 -7.60 5.00 6.73
C PRO A 167 -7.37 6.50 6.63
N GLY A 168 -7.87 7.09 5.53
CA GLY A 168 -7.78 8.52 5.26
C GLY A 168 -6.41 9.01 4.78
N ASP A 169 -5.41 8.16 4.66
CA ASP A 169 -4.07 8.54 4.21
C ASP A 169 -4.07 8.97 2.74
N THR A 170 -3.17 9.89 2.42
CA THR A 170 -2.91 10.31 1.03
C THR A 170 -1.43 10.15 0.72
N TRP A 171 -1.16 9.64 -0.48
CA TRP A 171 0.17 9.43 -0.99
C TRP A 171 0.33 10.21 -2.31
N ASP A 172 1.15 11.23 -2.30
CA ASP A 172 1.44 12.07 -3.46
C ASP A 172 2.75 11.61 -4.11
N LEU A 173 2.65 11.02 -5.28
CA LEU A 173 3.77 10.47 -6.04
C LEU A 173 4.16 11.45 -7.14
N TYR A 174 5.38 11.95 -7.13
CA TYR A 174 5.93 12.80 -8.19
C TYR A 174 6.66 11.94 -9.21
N VAL A 175 6.04 11.75 -10.37
CA VAL A 175 6.50 10.83 -11.42
C VAL A 175 7.28 11.61 -12.48
N GLY A 176 8.55 11.28 -12.63
CA GLY A 176 9.44 11.87 -13.62
C GLY A 176 9.16 11.37 -15.04
N SER A 177 9.93 11.90 -16.01
CA SER A 177 9.76 11.60 -17.43
C SER A 177 9.97 10.14 -17.82
N GLU A 178 10.73 9.39 -17.03
CA GLU A 178 10.97 7.96 -17.25
C GLU A 178 9.88 7.05 -16.61
N GLY A 179 8.76 7.62 -16.12
CA GLY A 179 7.72 6.88 -15.43
C GLY A 179 8.10 6.40 -14.04
N ARG A 180 9.23 6.89 -13.47
CA ARG A 180 9.67 6.56 -12.12
C ARG A 180 9.29 7.67 -11.15
N ILE A 181 8.96 7.30 -9.92
CA ILE A 181 8.76 8.26 -8.84
C ILE A 181 10.11 8.90 -8.50
N VAL A 182 10.16 10.21 -8.41
CA VAL A 182 11.39 10.97 -8.07
C VAL A 182 11.31 11.60 -6.69
N ALA A 183 10.08 11.88 -6.22
CA ALA A 183 9.80 12.38 -4.89
C ALA A 183 8.41 11.92 -4.46
N PHE A 184 8.13 12.06 -3.18
CA PHE A 184 6.98 11.44 -2.56
C PHE A 184 6.57 12.22 -1.31
N VAL A 185 5.27 12.39 -1.11
CA VAL A 185 4.73 12.97 0.12
C VAL A 185 3.65 12.05 0.66
N TYR A 186 3.87 11.55 1.85
CA TYR A 186 2.87 10.84 2.62
C TYR A 186 2.17 11.80 3.58
N HIS A 187 0.85 11.81 3.54
CA HIS A 187 0.00 12.56 4.44
C HIS A 187 -0.82 11.58 5.29
N ARG A 188 -0.51 11.50 6.57
CA ARG A 188 -1.28 10.67 7.49
C ARG A 188 -2.64 11.30 7.74
N GLY A 189 -3.69 10.56 7.46
CA GLY A 189 -5.08 10.94 7.65
C GLY A 189 -5.75 10.22 8.81
N GLY A 190 -7.08 10.17 8.74
CA GLY A 190 -7.93 9.49 9.71
C GLY A 190 -7.97 10.19 11.06
N PRO A 191 -8.29 9.46 12.14
CA PRO A 191 -8.43 10.03 13.50
C PRO A 191 -7.09 10.32 14.19
N LYS A 192 -5.97 9.89 13.62
CA LYS A 192 -4.63 10.12 14.16
C LYS A 192 -4.20 11.56 13.93
N LYS A 193 -3.31 12.08 14.79
CA LYS A 193 -2.70 13.40 14.58
C LYS A 193 -2.09 13.45 13.16
N PRO A 194 -2.41 14.48 12.35
CA PRO A 194 -1.82 14.68 11.05
C PRO A 194 -0.29 14.68 11.10
N SER A 195 0.33 14.10 10.11
CA SER A 195 1.79 14.08 9.96
C SER A 195 2.13 13.96 8.47
N ASN A 196 3.19 14.62 8.06
CA ASN A 196 3.66 14.58 6.68
C ASN A 196 5.08 14.02 6.64
N VAL A 197 5.31 13.09 5.72
CA VAL A 197 6.65 12.61 5.40
C VAL A 197 6.94 12.94 3.94
N THR A 198 7.92 13.78 3.71
CA THR A 198 8.34 14.21 2.36
C THR A 198 9.73 13.67 2.10
N THR A 199 9.88 12.84 1.08
CA THR A 199 11.17 12.19 0.76
C THR A 199 11.44 12.17 -0.74
N THR A 200 12.72 12.02 -1.08
CA THR A 200 13.11 11.53 -2.40
C THR A 200 12.64 10.09 -2.58
N TRP A 201 12.60 9.66 -3.82
CA TRP A 201 12.43 8.26 -4.20
C TRP A 201 13.55 7.92 -5.16
N ALA A 202 14.61 7.30 -4.65
CA ALA A 202 15.91 7.19 -5.33
C ALA A 202 16.60 5.85 -5.03
N GLY A 203 17.87 5.71 -5.47
CA GLY A 203 18.63 4.49 -5.23
C GLY A 203 17.99 3.28 -5.93
N TYR A 204 17.57 3.47 -7.16
CA TYR A 204 16.90 2.42 -7.94
C TYR A 204 17.82 1.23 -8.21
N LYS A 205 17.31 0.04 -7.93
CA LYS A 205 17.98 -1.24 -8.15
C LYS A 205 17.01 -2.24 -8.78
N LYS A 206 17.57 -3.22 -9.50
CA LYS A 206 16.80 -4.35 -10.02
C LYS A 206 16.99 -5.56 -9.11
N ALA A 207 15.89 -6.10 -8.58
CA ALA A 207 15.83 -7.37 -7.87
C ALA A 207 15.08 -8.38 -8.76
N GLY A 208 15.80 -9.16 -9.54
CA GLY A 208 15.19 -9.95 -10.60
C GLY A 208 14.39 -9.06 -11.56
N PRO A 209 13.09 -9.33 -11.82
CA PRO A 209 12.26 -8.50 -12.68
C PRO A 209 11.74 -7.23 -12.02
N LEU A 210 11.90 -7.07 -10.71
CA LEU A 210 11.38 -5.91 -9.99
C LEU A 210 12.37 -4.75 -10.01
N LEU A 211 11.85 -3.54 -10.26
CA LEU A 211 12.56 -2.30 -10.00
C LEU A 211 12.15 -1.80 -8.61
N VAL A 212 13.11 -1.55 -7.74
CA VAL A 212 12.87 -1.08 -6.38
C VAL A 212 13.66 0.19 -6.10
N SER A 213 13.05 1.10 -5.34
CA SER A 213 13.75 2.26 -4.78
C SER A 213 14.27 1.90 -3.39
N THR A 214 15.53 2.20 -3.12
CA THR A 214 16.17 1.83 -1.86
C THR A 214 16.53 3.02 -0.98
N GLU A 215 16.37 4.25 -1.46
CA GLU A 215 16.77 5.49 -0.77
C GLU A 215 15.65 6.53 -0.75
N HIS A 216 15.22 6.91 0.44
CA HIS A 216 14.18 7.91 0.68
C HIS A 216 14.64 8.91 1.74
N ARG A 217 15.27 10.00 1.30
CA ARG A 217 15.78 11.06 2.18
C ARG A 217 14.90 12.30 2.14
N GLY A 218 14.66 12.89 3.29
CA GLY A 218 13.85 14.09 3.38
C GLY A 218 13.50 14.47 4.81
N THR A 219 12.21 14.72 5.06
CA THR A 219 11.74 15.17 6.37
C THR A 219 10.46 14.46 6.80
N ALA A 220 10.32 14.28 8.10
CA ALA A 220 9.07 13.91 8.77
C ALA A 220 8.66 15.08 9.67
N ASP A 221 7.52 15.72 9.38
CA ASP A 221 7.03 16.93 10.04
C ASP A 221 8.10 18.04 10.12
N GLY A 222 8.83 18.23 9.02
CA GLY A 222 9.90 19.23 8.89
C GLY A 222 11.24 18.84 9.53
N LYS A 223 11.34 17.69 10.21
CA LYS A 223 12.60 17.20 10.81
C LYS A 223 13.26 16.19 9.90
N PRO A 224 14.61 16.14 9.84
CA PRO A 224 15.32 15.18 9.01
C PRO A 224 14.84 13.75 9.21
N ALA A 225 14.61 13.05 8.10
CA ALA A 225 14.19 11.66 8.07
C ALA A 225 14.89 10.92 6.93
N HIS A 226 15.30 9.69 7.20
CA HIS A 226 15.86 8.77 6.22
C HIS A 226 15.19 7.41 6.36
N ILE A 227 14.49 6.98 5.31
CA ILE A 227 13.98 5.63 5.16
C ILE A 227 14.79 4.97 4.05
N PHE A 228 15.32 3.78 4.30
CA PHE A 228 16.09 3.08 3.28
C PHE A 228 15.95 1.57 3.40
N PHE A 229 16.21 0.89 2.28
CA PHE A 229 16.11 -0.56 2.19
C PHE A 229 17.48 -1.17 1.92
N SER A 230 17.81 -2.20 2.70
CA SER A 230 19.01 -3.03 2.52
C SER A 230 18.62 -4.50 2.40
N ASN A 231 19.57 -5.36 2.02
CA ASN A 231 19.36 -6.81 1.87
C ASN A 231 18.15 -7.16 0.98
N VAL A 232 17.92 -6.33 -0.06
CA VAL A 232 16.80 -6.55 -0.98
C VAL A 232 17.15 -7.70 -1.92
N ALA A 233 16.29 -8.72 -1.95
CA ALA A 233 16.41 -9.86 -2.85
C ALA A 233 15.04 -10.44 -3.18
N VAL A 234 14.96 -11.14 -4.30
CA VAL A 234 13.76 -11.90 -4.70
C VAL A 234 14.11 -13.36 -4.95
N LYS A 235 13.14 -14.22 -4.74
CA LYS A 235 13.19 -15.63 -5.13
C LYS A 235 12.20 -15.83 -6.26
N LEU A 236 12.68 -16.36 -7.39
CA LEU A 236 11.84 -16.60 -8.56
C LEU A 236 11.20 -17.98 -8.50
N ALA A 237 10.03 -18.11 -9.10
CA ALA A 237 9.28 -19.35 -9.19
C ALA A 237 10.13 -20.46 -9.82
N GLY A 238 10.11 -21.62 -9.17
CA GLY A 238 10.90 -22.77 -9.58
C GLY A 238 12.40 -22.69 -9.30
N SER A 239 12.85 -21.68 -8.53
CA SER A 239 14.24 -21.51 -8.13
C SER A 239 14.39 -21.43 -6.61
N ASP A 240 15.39 -22.13 -6.07
CA ASP A 240 15.76 -22.00 -4.65
C ASP A 240 16.77 -20.89 -4.39
N LYS A 241 17.25 -20.21 -5.42
CA LYS A 241 18.26 -19.16 -5.32
C LYS A 241 17.63 -17.78 -5.14
N TRP A 242 18.23 -17.00 -4.26
CA TRP A 242 17.93 -15.57 -4.13
C TRP A 242 18.70 -14.77 -5.19
N VAL A 243 18.01 -13.77 -5.75
CA VAL A 243 18.59 -12.78 -6.69
C VAL A 243 18.63 -11.46 -5.94
N ASP A 244 19.82 -11.04 -5.54
CA ASP A 244 20.04 -9.79 -4.83
C ASP A 244 19.83 -8.58 -5.76
N ALA A 245 19.36 -7.46 -5.19
CA ALA A 245 19.17 -6.21 -5.91
C ALA A 245 20.51 -5.55 -6.25
N GLN A 246 20.67 -5.18 -7.53
CA GLN A 246 21.88 -4.53 -8.09
C GLN A 246 21.57 -3.18 -8.72
#